data_2ffadd391231b339df79bdc65f53d56b
#
_entry.id   2ffadd391231b339df79bdc65f53d56b
#
_cell.length_a   1.000
_cell.length_b   1.000
_cell.length_c   1.000
_cell.angle_alpha   90.00
_cell.angle_beta   90.00
_cell.angle_gamma   90.00
#
_symmetry.space_group_name_H-M   'P 1'
#
loop_
_entity.id
_entity.type
_entity.pdbx_description
1 polymer ?
#
loop_
_entity_poly.entity_id
_entity_poly.type
_entity_poly.pdbx_seq_one_letter_code
_entity_poly.pdbx_strand_id
1 'polypeptide(L)'
;MKNLVIIGHPDQNSFCHNGIFGKIKKILNDHPNQEIKTIDLYKDKLHRDKKDLINNYKKLVIWSDRIYFISPVWWFRLTPKMETFFDEVFTPGFAYEFVNITKTYAYPRSFLKKKKIRCYLTHGAPSLPVKTIYLNLSLIHI
;
A
#
# COMPACT_ATOMS: atom_id res chain seq x y z
N MET A 1 -12.24 -2.39 14.95
CA MET A 1 -11.90 -2.52 13.51
C MET A 1 -10.39 -2.47 13.38
N LYS A 2 -9.81 -3.39 12.59
CA LYS A 2 -8.36 -3.57 12.48
C LYS A 2 -7.79 -2.77 11.31
N ASN A 3 -6.91 -1.82 11.62
CA ASN A 3 -6.33 -0.89 10.67
C ASN A 3 -4.83 -1.16 10.50
N LEU A 4 -4.39 -1.33 9.26
CA LEU A 4 -2.98 -1.45 8.90
C LEU A 4 -2.56 -0.19 8.15
N VAL A 5 -1.57 0.53 8.67
CA VAL A 5 -1.06 1.76 8.06
C VAL A 5 0.36 1.51 7.57
N ILE A 6 0.56 1.64 6.27
CA ILE A 6 1.82 1.32 5.60
C ILE A 6 2.38 2.60 4.99
N ILE A 7 3.62 2.94 5.35
CA ILE A 7 4.30 4.10 4.81
C ILE A 7 5.57 3.71 4.07
N GLY A 8 5.75 4.31 2.88
CA GLY A 8 6.92 4.12 2.02
C GLY A 8 7.62 5.43 1.70
N HIS A 9 8.19 6.10 2.69
CA HIS A 9 9.01 7.32 2.49
C HIS A 9 10.35 7.18 3.21
N PRO A 10 11.49 7.49 2.55
CA PRO A 10 12.82 7.36 3.17
C PRO A 10 13.09 8.40 4.26
N ASP A 11 12.55 9.62 4.11
CA ASP A 11 12.74 10.70 5.05
C ASP A 11 11.65 10.71 6.12
N GLN A 12 12.05 10.51 7.38
CA GLN A 12 11.17 10.51 8.55
C GLN A 12 10.60 11.90 8.87
N ASN A 13 11.24 12.98 8.38
CA ASN A 13 10.78 14.35 8.57
C ASN A 13 9.83 14.82 7.44
N SER A 14 9.54 13.97 6.48
CA SER A 14 8.67 14.28 5.34
C SER A 14 7.22 14.59 5.75
N PHE A 15 6.51 15.29 4.88
CA PHE A 15 5.07 15.49 5.02
C PHE A 15 4.29 14.16 5.06
N CYS A 16 4.77 13.13 4.36
CA CYS A 16 4.17 11.80 4.43
C CYS A 16 4.18 11.23 5.86
N HIS A 17 5.30 11.40 6.60
CA HIS A 17 5.42 10.96 7.99
C HIS A 17 4.68 11.88 8.95
N ASN A 18 5.02 13.16 8.96
CA ASN A 18 4.54 14.10 9.97
C ASN A 18 3.11 14.57 9.69
N GLY A 19 2.80 14.85 8.42
CA GLY A 19 1.48 15.35 8.01
C GLY A 19 0.44 14.23 7.92
N ILE A 20 0.71 13.17 7.14
CA ILE A 20 -0.30 12.17 6.79
C ILE A 20 -0.29 10.99 7.78
N PHE A 21 0.85 10.30 7.91
CA PHE A 21 0.96 9.11 8.75
C PHE A 21 0.69 9.42 10.23
N GLY A 22 1.30 10.49 10.76
CA GLY A 22 1.07 10.94 12.13
C GLY A 22 -0.38 11.31 12.38
N LYS A 23 -1.03 12.03 11.45
CA LYS A 23 -2.43 12.44 11.56
C LYS A 23 -3.39 11.25 11.50
N ILE A 24 -3.16 10.29 10.60
CA ILE A 24 -3.98 9.06 10.52
C ILE A 24 -3.88 8.28 11.82
N LYS A 25 -2.67 8.08 12.36
CA LYS A 25 -2.47 7.39 13.64
C LYS A 25 -3.22 8.09 14.78
N LYS A 26 -3.11 9.42 14.86
CA LYS A 26 -3.81 10.20 15.88
C LYS A 26 -5.33 10.01 15.78
N ILE A 27 -5.89 10.23 14.60
CA ILE A 27 -7.35 10.09 14.37
C ILE A 27 -7.84 8.68 14.73
N LEU A 28 -7.10 7.63 14.32
CA LEU A 28 -7.50 6.26 14.62
C LEU A 28 -7.39 5.92 16.11
N ASN A 29 -6.38 6.46 16.81
CA ASN A 29 -6.23 6.26 18.26
C ASN A 29 -7.31 7.00 19.07
N ASP A 30 -7.78 8.15 18.58
CA ASP A 30 -8.82 8.96 19.26
C ASP A 30 -10.22 8.31 19.15
N HIS A 31 -10.39 7.31 18.28
CA HIS A 31 -11.65 6.59 18.12
C HIS A 31 -11.66 5.27 18.90
N PRO A 32 -12.68 4.99 19.72
CA PRO A 32 -12.79 3.72 20.44
C PRO A 32 -12.96 2.55 19.48
N ASN A 33 -12.49 1.38 19.89
CA ASN A 33 -12.59 0.12 19.13
C ASN A 33 -11.80 0.06 17.80
N GLN A 34 -10.75 0.88 17.67
CA GLN A 34 -9.81 0.79 16.56
C GLN A 34 -8.51 0.13 17.03
N GLU A 35 -8.12 -0.95 16.39
CA GLU A 35 -6.80 -1.55 16.53
C GLU A 35 -5.91 -1.07 15.38
N ILE A 36 -4.67 -0.67 15.68
CA ILE A 36 -3.75 -0.12 14.68
C ILE A 36 -2.45 -0.89 14.69
N LYS A 37 -2.02 -1.33 13.53
CA LYS A 37 -0.66 -1.79 13.29
C LYS A 37 -0.04 -0.95 12.18
N THR A 38 1.26 -0.72 12.26
CA THR A 38 1.99 0.13 11.33
C THR A 38 3.15 -0.61 10.72
N ILE A 39 3.44 -0.32 9.45
CA ILE A 39 4.61 -0.78 8.71
C ILE A 39 5.32 0.46 8.16
N ASP A 40 6.59 0.61 8.49
CA ASP A 40 7.47 1.60 7.86
C ASP A 40 8.50 0.85 7.01
N LEU A 41 8.30 0.85 5.70
CA LEU A 41 9.09 0.04 4.76
C LEU A 41 10.57 0.42 4.73
N TYR A 42 10.89 1.70 5.01
CA TYR A 42 12.28 2.16 5.04
C TYR A 42 12.95 1.90 6.38
N LYS A 43 12.24 2.06 7.49
CA LYS A 43 12.72 1.71 8.83
C LYS A 43 12.97 0.21 8.95
N ASP A 44 12.06 -0.60 8.47
CA ASP A 44 12.16 -2.06 8.47
C ASP A 44 13.21 -2.57 7.46
N LYS A 45 13.74 -1.67 6.61
CA LYS A 45 14.72 -1.98 5.56
C LYS A 45 14.23 -3.12 4.67
N LEU A 46 12.98 -3.04 4.21
CA LEU A 46 12.38 -4.04 3.33
C LEU A 46 13.30 -4.34 2.13
N HIS A 47 13.53 -5.62 1.86
CA HIS A 47 14.26 -6.15 0.72
C HIS A 47 13.67 -7.50 0.33
N ARG A 48 13.80 -7.92 -0.95
CA ARG A 48 13.26 -9.19 -1.47
C ARG A 48 13.77 -10.42 -0.73
N ASP A 49 15.01 -10.39 -0.25
CA ASP A 49 15.64 -11.51 0.46
C ASP A 49 15.12 -11.70 1.90
N LYS A 50 14.36 -10.72 2.43
CA LYS A 50 13.81 -10.78 3.79
C LYS A 50 12.49 -11.54 3.83
N LYS A 51 12.52 -12.84 3.54
CA LYS A 51 11.32 -13.70 3.47
C LYS A 51 10.49 -13.69 4.76
N ASP A 52 11.12 -13.68 5.92
CA ASP A 52 10.40 -13.66 7.21
C ASP A 52 9.65 -12.35 7.41
N LEU A 53 10.25 -11.22 7.04
CA LEU A 53 9.61 -9.91 7.07
C LEU A 53 8.41 -9.85 6.11
N ILE A 54 8.59 -10.35 4.88
CA ILE A 54 7.54 -10.43 3.87
C ILE A 54 6.38 -11.30 4.37
N ASN A 55 6.67 -12.45 4.97
CA ASN A 55 5.66 -13.33 5.55
C ASN A 55 4.92 -12.66 6.73
N ASN A 56 5.63 -11.90 7.56
CA ASN A 56 5.00 -11.11 8.60
C ASN A 56 4.05 -10.04 8.03
N TYR A 57 4.45 -9.35 6.97
CA TYR A 57 3.59 -8.39 6.27
C TYR A 57 2.34 -9.05 5.69
N LYS A 58 2.46 -10.25 5.10
CA LYS A 58 1.31 -11.03 4.64
C LYS A 58 0.33 -11.33 5.79
N LYS A 59 0.85 -11.73 6.97
CA LYS A 59 0.02 -11.94 8.17
C LYS A 59 -0.69 -10.65 8.60
N LEU A 60 -0.02 -9.50 8.57
CA LEU A 60 -0.62 -8.20 8.90
C LEU A 60 -1.69 -7.79 7.89
N VAL A 61 -1.47 -8.05 6.60
CA VAL A 61 -2.49 -7.83 5.57
C VAL A 61 -3.71 -8.70 5.83
N ILE A 62 -3.57 -9.99 6.15
CA ILE A 62 -4.71 -10.87 6.50
C ILE A 62 -5.43 -10.36 7.75
N TRP A 63 -4.70 -9.98 8.78
CA TRP A 63 -5.25 -9.50 10.05
C TRP A 63 -6.11 -8.24 9.90
N SER A 64 -5.78 -7.34 8.97
CA SER A 64 -6.43 -6.04 8.85
C SER A 64 -7.81 -6.12 8.17
N ASP A 65 -8.73 -5.24 8.56
CA ASP A 65 -9.99 -4.96 7.86
C ASP A 65 -9.81 -3.82 6.85
N ARG A 66 -8.94 -2.85 7.21
CA ARG A 66 -8.65 -1.67 6.40
C ARG A 66 -7.13 -1.46 6.28
N ILE A 67 -6.69 -1.13 5.07
CA ILE A 67 -5.29 -0.85 4.77
C ILE A 67 -5.16 0.57 4.24
N TYR A 68 -4.19 1.30 4.77
CA TYR A 68 -3.81 2.64 4.34
C TYR A 68 -2.41 2.58 3.75
N PHE A 69 -2.26 3.00 2.49
CA PHE A 69 -0.96 3.19 1.85
C PHE A 69 -0.61 4.65 1.81
N ILE A 70 0.60 5.01 2.22
CA ILE A 70 1.11 6.37 2.23
C ILE A 70 2.45 6.38 1.52
N SER A 71 2.54 7.09 0.38
CA SER A 71 3.77 7.16 -0.41
C SER A 71 3.83 8.44 -1.22
N PRO A 72 5.00 9.03 -1.45
CA PRO A 72 5.15 9.99 -2.51
C PRO A 72 5.17 9.28 -3.87
N VAL A 73 4.80 10.01 -4.91
CA VAL A 73 4.97 9.61 -6.30
C VAL A 73 6.16 10.38 -6.85
N TRP A 74 7.19 9.65 -7.24
CA TRP A 74 8.41 10.17 -7.85
C TRP A 74 8.50 9.67 -9.29
N TRP A 75 8.60 10.58 -10.25
CA TRP A 75 8.67 10.23 -11.67
C TRP A 75 7.55 9.24 -12.09
N PHE A 76 6.31 9.54 -11.68
CA PHE A 76 5.10 8.74 -11.96
C PHE A 76 5.10 7.31 -11.38
N ARG A 77 5.99 7.02 -10.44
CA ARG A 77 6.09 5.72 -9.76
C ARG A 77 6.02 5.91 -8.24
N LEU A 78 5.63 4.85 -7.56
CA LEU A 78 5.74 4.79 -6.12
C LEU A 78 7.22 4.68 -5.71
N THR A 79 7.51 4.87 -4.43
CA THR A 79 8.89 4.67 -3.95
C THR A 79 9.33 3.22 -4.15
N PRO A 80 10.63 2.96 -4.37
CA PRO A 80 11.12 1.60 -4.65
C PRO A 80 10.70 0.57 -3.61
N LYS A 81 10.69 0.93 -2.32
CA LYS A 81 10.25 0.00 -1.27
C LYS A 81 8.74 -0.23 -1.25
N MET A 82 7.95 0.75 -1.65
CA MET A 82 6.51 0.55 -1.81
C MET A 82 6.22 -0.38 -2.99
N GLU A 83 6.92 -0.23 -4.11
CA GLU A 83 6.82 -1.16 -5.24
C GLU A 83 7.27 -2.57 -4.84
N THR A 84 8.41 -2.69 -4.16
CA THR A 84 8.87 -3.99 -3.60
C THR A 84 7.82 -4.61 -2.69
N PHE A 85 7.13 -3.81 -1.87
CA PHE A 85 6.05 -4.30 -1.02
C PHE A 85 4.91 -4.90 -1.85
N PHE A 86 4.47 -4.24 -2.91
CA PHE A 86 3.43 -4.77 -3.79
C PHE A 86 3.88 -6.05 -4.50
N ASP A 87 5.09 -6.06 -5.05
CA ASP A 87 5.64 -7.21 -5.77
C ASP A 87 5.79 -8.46 -4.89
N GLU A 88 6.24 -8.30 -3.64
CA GLU A 88 6.59 -9.41 -2.76
C GLU A 88 5.45 -9.83 -1.80
N VAL A 89 4.55 -8.92 -1.49
CA VAL A 89 3.43 -9.20 -0.58
C VAL A 89 2.16 -9.56 -1.35
N PHE A 90 1.78 -8.76 -2.37
CA PHE A 90 0.56 -9.04 -3.14
C PHE A 90 0.79 -10.01 -4.31
N THR A 91 1.39 -11.15 -4.01
CA THR A 91 1.74 -12.18 -4.99
C THR A 91 0.54 -13.03 -5.42
N PRO A 92 0.61 -13.67 -6.61
CA PRO A 92 -0.32 -14.75 -6.97
C PRO A 92 -0.35 -15.85 -5.90
N GLY A 93 -1.52 -16.44 -5.67
CA GLY A 93 -1.75 -17.42 -4.61
C GLY A 93 -1.99 -16.83 -3.21
N PHE A 94 -1.65 -15.55 -2.98
CA PHE A 94 -1.91 -14.85 -1.73
C PHE A 94 -2.96 -13.74 -1.89
N ALA A 95 -2.72 -12.78 -2.76
CA ALA A 95 -3.62 -11.63 -2.96
C ALA A 95 -4.65 -11.90 -4.06
N TYR A 96 -4.28 -12.65 -5.05
CA TYR A 96 -5.11 -12.98 -6.20
C TYR A 96 -4.68 -14.29 -6.86
N GLU A 97 -5.53 -14.79 -7.76
CA GLU A 97 -5.22 -15.87 -8.68
C GLU A 97 -5.67 -15.50 -10.09
N PHE A 98 -5.06 -16.07 -11.10
CA PHE A 98 -5.53 -15.92 -12.47
C PHE A 98 -6.55 -17.01 -12.79
N VAL A 99 -7.77 -16.60 -13.19
CA VAL A 99 -8.83 -17.49 -13.64
C VAL A 99 -8.96 -17.35 -15.15
N ASN A 100 -8.79 -18.44 -15.87
CA ASN A 100 -8.97 -18.45 -17.32
C ASN A 100 -10.44 -18.24 -17.68
N ILE A 101 -10.74 -17.18 -18.43
CA ILE A 101 -12.06 -16.92 -18.99
C ILE A 101 -12.16 -17.56 -20.39
N THR A 102 -11.05 -17.50 -21.14
CA THR A 102 -10.91 -18.14 -22.46
C THR A 102 -9.56 -18.87 -22.53
N LYS A 103 -9.31 -19.58 -23.63
CA LYS A 103 -8.00 -20.24 -23.87
C LYS A 103 -6.81 -19.26 -23.88
N THR A 104 -7.06 -17.99 -24.18
CA THR A 104 -6.04 -16.94 -24.36
C THR A 104 -6.13 -15.79 -23.36
N TYR A 105 -7.19 -15.73 -22.55
CA TYR A 105 -7.42 -14.62 -21.62
C TYR A 105 -7.69 -15.11 -20.21
N ALA A 106 -6.87 -14.62 -19.26
CA ALA A 106 -7.02 -14.87 -17.83
C ALA A 106 -7.33 -13.56 -17.09
N TYR A 107 -8.21 -13.61 -16.12
CA TYR A 107 -8.61 -12.48 -15.29
C TYR A 107 -8.11 -12.68 -13.85
N PRO A 108 -7.51 -11.66 -13.20
CA PRO A 108 -7.10 -11.75 -11.82
C PRO A 108 -8.31 -11.71 -10.87
N ARG A 109 -8.56 -12.78 -10.16
CA ARG A 109 -9.58 -12.88 -9.12
C ARG A 109 -8.96 -12.58 -7.75
N SER A 110 -9.36 -11.49 -7.11
CA SER A 110 -8.81 -11.09 -5.81
C SER A 110 -9.33 -11.97 -4.66
N PHE A 111 -8.44 -12.37 -3.76
CA PHE A 111 -8.76 -13.00 -2.47
C PHE A 111 -9.03 -11.97 -1.36
N LEU A 112 -8.67 -10.70 -1.57
CA LEU A 112 -8.75 -9.64 -0.57
C LEU A 112 -10.01 -8.76 -0.69
N LYS A 113 -11.07 -9.26 -1.35
CA LYS A 113 -12.31 -8.53 -1.67
C LYS A 113 -13.00 -7.83 -0.49
N LYS A 114 -12.82 -8.34 0.74
CA LYS A 114 -13.47 -7.78 1.94
C LYS A 114 -12.69 -6.62 2.57
N LYS A 115 -11.48 -6.32 2.08
CA LYS A 115 -10.62 -5.29 2.66
C LYS A 115 -10.93 -3.92 2.05
N LYS A 116 -10.96 -2.90 2.90
CA LYS A 116 -11.10 -1.50 2.47
C LYS A 116 -9.70 -0.92 2.32
N ILE A 117 -9.36 -0.43 1.14
CA ILE A 117 -8.05 0.17 0.85
C ILE A 117 -8.20 1.67 0.64
N ARG A 118 -7.28 2.44 1.23
CA ARG A 118 -7.14 3.88 1.00
C ARG A 118 -5.67 4.20 0.69
N CYS A 119 -5.45 4.97 -0.39
CA CYS A 119 -4.13 5.43 -0.78
C CYS A 119 -4.02 6.93 -0.58
N TYR A 120 -2.96 7.37 0.09
CA TYR A 120 -2.58 8.76 0.24
C TYR A 120 -1.28 8.98 -0.50
N LEU A 121 -1.37 9.69 -1.61
CA LEU A 121 -0.24 9.94 -2.48
C LEU A 121 0.09 11.43 -2.48
N THR A 122 1.36 11.75 -2.32
CA THR A 122 1.88 13.11 -2.49
C THR A 122 2.69 13.20 -3.78
N HIS A 123 2.58 14.31 -4.48
CA HIS A 123 3.35 14.59 -5.70
C HIS A 123 3.69 16.06 -5.79
N GLY A 124 4.80 16.39 -6.43
CA GLY A 124 5.25 17.76 -6.64
C GLY A 124 4.65 18.45 -7.87
N ALA A 125 3.94 17.72 -8.74
CA ALA A 125 3.31 18.30 -9.92
C ALA A 125 1.89 18.82 -9.62
N PRO A 126 1.37 19.78 -10.41
CA PRO A 126 -0.02 20.20 -10.30
C PRO A 126 -0.98 19.02 -10.44
N SER A 127 -2.03 18.99 -9.61
CA SER A 127 -2.93 17.84 -9.53
C SER A 127 -3.73 17.58 -10.82
N LEU A 128 -4.05 18.63 -11.58
CA LEU A 128 -4.84 18.50 -12.81
C LEU A 128 -4.10 17.68 -13.89
N PRO A 129 -2.86 18.02 -14.29
CA PRO A 129 -2.09 17.20 -15.22
C PRO A 129 -1.92 15.74 -14.75
N VAL A 130 -1.67 15.53 -13.45
CA VAL A 130 -1.51 14.17 -12.91
C VAL A 130 -2.77 13.35 -13.08
N LYS A 131 -3.95 13.94 -12.85
CA LYS A 131 -5.22 13.25 -12.98
C LYS A 131 -5.67 13.02 -14.43
N THR A 132 -5.38 13.97 -15.32
CA THR A 132 -5.92 13.97 -16.70
C THR A 132 -4.95 13.39 -17.71
N ILE A 133 -3.72 13.88 -17.74
CA ILE A 133 -2.72 13.48 -18.75
C ILE A 133 -2.07 12.15 -18.38
N TYR A 134 -1.69 12.01 -17.11
CA TYR A 134 -0.96 10.83 -16.65
C TYR A 134 -1.87 9.75 -16.06
N LEU A 135 -3.20 10.01 -15.97
CA LEU A 135 -4.24 9.07 -15.53
C LEU A 135 -3.90 8.34 -14.20
N ASN A 136 -3.08 8.97 -13.35
CA ASN A 136 -2.55 8.30 -12.14
C ASN A 136 -1.98 6.90 -12.44
N LEU A 137 -1.21 6.74 -13.52
CA LEU A 137 -0.81 5.46 -14.12
C LEU A 137 -0.28 4.42 -13.13
N SER A 138 0.30 4.85 -12.01
CA SER A 138 0.77 3.94 -10.95
C SER A 138 -0.35 3.28 -10.14
N LEU A 139 -1.61 3.71 -10.29
CA LEU A 139 -2.75 3.25 -9.49
C LEU A 139 -3.83 2.52 -10.28
N ILE A 140 -3.73 2.48 -11.61
CA ILE A 140 -4.76 1.89 -12.47
C ILE A 140 -4.79 0.35 -12.36
N HIS A 141 -3.77 -0.26 -11.79
CA HIS A 141 -3.62 -1.71 -11.73
C HIS A 141 -3.76 -2.34 -10.33
N ILE A 142 -4.29 -1.62 -9.35
CA ILE A 142 -4.54 -2.18 -8.01
C ILE A 142 -6.01 -2.53 -7.81
#